data_a2cd2205fca34b054d607a5721bc354e
#
_entry.id   a2cd2205fca34b054d607a5721bc354e
#
_cell.length_a   1.000
_cell.length_b   1.000
_cell.length_c   1.000
_cell.angle_alpha   90.00
_cell.angle_beta   90.00
_cell.angle_gamma   90.00
#
_symmetry.space_group_name_H-M   'P 1'
#
loop_
_entity.id
_entity.type
_entity.pdbx_description
1 polymer ?
#
loop_
_entity_poly.entity_id
_entity_poly.type
_entity_poly.pdbx_seq_one_letter_code
_entity_poly.pdbx_strand_id
1 'polypeptide(L)'
;MWFRMEIIIILLMIYSRVGPNTSANGAHGWIPLSGIGTIQPVEFAKLFTVWFLASIFSNRQEEIEKNDIQAIFKGNNLIKKVVGGWRFPIILLMIVELSMPNLGNTAIIGLLALIMIGASGISWRWFSGYGKMLLTISLSFLLFLFISGGDLIPGSYINARFKAFVNPFTDLASSGHQLANSYYAIVDGGWFGRG
;
A
#
# COMPACT_ATOMS: atom_id res chain seq x y z
N MET A 1 -19.54 -2.31 13.12
CA MET A 1 -18.80 -3.59 13.12
C MET A 1 -17.44 -3.42 12.42
N TRP A 2 -17.38 -2.95 11.19
CA TRP A 2 -16.15 -2.84 10.37
C TRP A 2 -15.05 -1.95 10.98
N PHE A 3 -15.40 -0.84 11.63
CA PHE A 3 -14.45 0.02 12.33
C PHE A 3 -13.66 -0.71 13.44
N ARG A 4 -14.33 -1.61 14.18
CA ARG A 4 -13.65 -2.42 15.21
C ARG A 4 -12.68 -3.43 14.59
N MET A 5 -13.04 -4.02 13.46
CA MET A 5 -12.17 -4.95 12.75
C MET A 5 -10.93 -4.26 12.20
N GLU A 6 -11.09 -3.05 11.64
CA GLU A 6 -9.97 -2.23 11.17
C GLU A 6 -8.97 -1.93 12.30
N ILE A 7 -9.47 -1.57 13.49
CA ILE A 7 -8.61 -1.33 14.66
C ILE A 7 -7.87 -2.61 15.07
N ILE A 8 -8.55 -3.76 15.11
CA ILE A 8 -7.92 -5.03 15.45
C ILE A 8 -6.77 -5.34 14.49
N ILE A 9 -6.98 -5.12 13.20
CA ILE A 9 -5.95 -5.37 12.19
C ILE A 9 -4.78 -4.41 12.33
N ILE A 10 -5.03 -3.12 12.60
CA ILE A 10 -3.98 -2.15 12.87
C ILE A 10 -3.15 -2.58 14.08
N LEU A 11 -3.79 -3.08 15.14
CA LEU A 11 -3.08 -3.60 16.31
C LEU A 11 -2.24 -4.85 15.98
N LEU A 12 -2.77 -5.77 15.16
CA LEU A 12 -2.01 -6.93 14.67
C LEU A 12 -0.84 -6.51 13.79
N MET A 13 -0.98 -5.48 12.97
CA MET A 13 0.11 -4.93 12.19
C MET A 13 1.18 -4.28 13.07
N ILE A 14 0.79 -3.51 14.07
CA ILE A 14 1.73 -2.96 15.06
C ILE A 14 2.46 -4.09 15.78
N TYR A 15 1.74 -5.14 16.19
CA TYR A 15 2.35 -6.31 16.80
C TYR A 15 3.34 -6.99 15.83
N SER A 16 2.99 -7.17 14.56
CA SER A 16 3.89 -7.76 13.56
C SER A 16 5.14 -6.91 13.28
N ARG A 17 5.12 -5.62 13.65
CA ARG A 17 6.27 -4.71 13.53
C ARG A 17 7.22 -4.80 14.73
N VAL A 18 6.67 -4.95 15.94
CA VAL A 18 7.43 -4.82 17.21
C VAL A 18 7.59 -6.17 17.93
N GLY A 19 6.74 -7.14 17.64
CA GLY A 19 6.69 -8.43 18.32
C GLY A 19 7.93 -9.29 18.08
N PRO A 20 8.19 -10.25 18.96
CA PRO A 20 9.28 -11.20 18.82
C PRO A 20 9.02 -12.15 17.64
N ASN A 21 10.10 -12.53 16.93
CA ASN A 21 10.06 -13.49 15.80
C ASN A 21 9.14 -13.10 14.62
N THR A 22 8.85 -11.81 14.46
CA THR A 22 7.97 -11.30 13.40
C THR A 22 8.72 -10.90 12.12
N SER A 23 10.02 -11.15 12.05
CA SER A 23 10.84 -10.86 10.87
C SER A 23 11.17 -12.15 10.10
N ALA A 24 10.96 -12.10 8.78
CA ALA A 24 11.41 -13.12 7.86
C ALA A 24 12.32 -12.45 6.81
N ASN A 25 13.55 -12.94 6.64
CA ASN A 25 14.54 -12.39 5.70
C ASN A 25 14.78 -10.87 5.86
N GLY A 26 14.76 -10.36 7.11
CA GLY A 26 14.97 -8.94 7.40
C GLY A 26 13.75 -8.03 7.15
N ALA A 27 12.62 -8.58 6.69
CA ALA A 27 11.35 -7.87 6.56
C ALA A 27 10.43 -8.20 7.75
N HIS A 28 9.92 -7.16 8.40
CA HIS A 28 8.89 -7.29 9.42
C HIS A 28 7.50 -7.40 8.76
N GLY A 29 6.50 -7.82 9.53
CA GLY A 29 5.11 -7.89 9.04
C GLY A 29 4.54 -9.30 8.95
N TRP A 30 5.28 -10.31 9.44
CA TRP A 30 4.84 -11.70 9.47
C TRP A 30 4.62 -12.15 10.91
N ILE A 31 3.53 -12.85 11.17
CA ILE A 31 3.24 -13.46 12.47
C ILE A 31 3.38 -14.97 12.31
N PRO A 32 4.35 -15.60 12.97
CA PRO A 32 4.50 -17.04 12.91
C PRO A 32 3.37 -17.74 13.70
N LEU A 33 2.75 -18.73 13.08
CA LEU A 33 1.79 -19.62 13.71
C LEU A 33 2.42 -20.99 13.87
N SER A 34 2.58 -21.42 15.11
CA SER A 34 3.18 -22.72 15.43
C SER A 34 2.48 -23.86 14.67
N GLY A 35 3.20 -24.54 13.78
CA GLY A 35 2.73 -25.71 13.04
C GLY A 35 1.93 -25.43 11.76
N ILE A 36 1.55 -24.19 11.46
CA ILE A 36 0.68 -23.86 10.30
C ILE A 36 1.42 -22.96 9.28
N GLY A 37 2.47 -22.25 9.72
CA GLY A 37 3.21 -21.33 8.86
C GLY A 37 3.20 -19.89 9.37
N THR A 38 3.17 -18.91 8.47
CA THR A 38 3.19 -17.50 8.81
C THR A 38 1.98 -16.78 8.22
N ILE A 39 1.41 -15.83 8.95
CA ILE A 39 0.33 -14.96 8.48
C ILE A 39 0.84 -13.53 8.36
N GLN A 40 0.44 -12.86 7.30
CA GLN A 40 0.72 -11.45 7.08
C GLN A 40 -0.55 -10.63 7.31
N PRO A 41 -0.65 -9.84 8.40
CA PRO A 41 -1.87 -9.10 8.74
C PRO A 41 -2.31 -8.09 7.68
N VAL A 42 -1.38 -7.53 6.91
CA VAL A 42 -1.69 -6.57 5.83
C VAL A 42 -2.55 -7.17 4.72
N GLU A 43 -2.50 -8.48 4.48
CA GLU A 43 -3.37 -9.14 3.50
C GLU A 43 -4.84 -9.03 3.90
N PHE A 44 -5.11 -9.20 5.19
CA PHE A 44 -6.44 -8.97 5.75
C PHE A 44 -6.79 -7.48 5.79
N ALA A 45 -5.81 -6.61 6.09
CA ALA A 45 -6.01 -5.16 6.08
C ALA A 45 -6.57 -4.66 4.74
N LYS A 46 -6.06 -5.16 3.63
CA LYS A 46 -6.56 -4.80 2.28
C LYS A 46 -8.05 -5.13 2.11
N LEU A 47 -8.49 -6.32 2.53
CA LEU A 47 -9.90 -6.73 2.46
C LEU A 47 -10.79 -5.89 3.38
N PHE A 48 -10.37 -5.70 4.63
CA PHE A 48 -11.16 -4.93 5.59
C PHE A 48 -11.22 -3.45 5.25
N THR A 49 -10.18 -2.87 4.65
CA THR A 49 -10.20 -1.50 4.13
C THR A 49 -11.29 -1.32 3.06
N VAL A 50 -11.43 -2.28 2.13
CA VAL A 50 -12.50 -2.24 1.13
C VAL A 50 -13.87 -2.31 1.78
N TRP A 51 -14.10 -3.26 2.68
CA TRP A 51 -15.38 -3.39 3.39
C TRP A 51 -15.72 -2.19 4.26
N PHE A 52 -14.72 -1.65 4.95
CA PHE A 52 -14.86 -0.46 5.78
C PHE A 52 -15.26 0.75 4.92
N LEU A 53 -14.55 1.01 3.82
CA LEU A 53 -14.85 2.12 2.92
C LEU A 53 -16.22 1.94 2.25
N ALA A 54 -16.56 0.74 1.78
CA ALA A 54 -17.87 0.44 1.22
C ALA A 54 -19.00 0.77 2.20
N SER A 55 -18.86 0.35 3.46
CA SER A 55 -19.83 0.65 4.50
C SER A 55 -19.98 2.16 4.77
N ILE A 56 -18.87 2.89 4.79
CA ILE A 56 -18.88 4.35 5.02
C ILE A 56 -19.53 5.08 3.85
N PHE A 57 -19.18 4.74 2.62
CA PHE A 57 -19.70 5.41 1.44
C PHE A 57 -21.19 5.09 1.20
N SER A 58 -21.62 3.85 1.43
CA SER A 58 -23.02 3.47 1.38
C SER A 58 -23.87 4.29 2.37
N ASN A 59 -23.40 4.47 3.61
CA ASN A 59 -24.11 5.26 4.62
C ASN A 59 -24.09 6.78 4.34
N ARG A 60 -23.28 7.25 3.42
CA ARG A 60 -23.12 8.67 3.07
C ARG A 60 -23.48 8.98 1.63
N GLN A 61 -24.12 8.07 0.94
CA GLN A 61 -24.41 8.21 -0.49
C GLN A 61 -25.20 9.48 -0.79
N GLU A 62 -26.27 9.78 -0.05
CA GLU A 62 -27.04 11.00 -0.23
C GLU A 62 -26.22 12.30 -0.01
N GLU A 63 -25.26 12.27 0.94
CA GLU A 63 -24.40 13.41 1.22
C GLU A 63 -23.37 13.60 0.09
N ILE A 64 -22.86 12.50 -0.47
CA ILE A 64 -21.92 12.49 -1.60
C ILE A 64 -22.62 12.96 -2.88
N GLU A 65 -23.84 12.50 -3.15
CA GLU A 65 -24.62 12.94 -4.31
C GLU A 65 -24.93 14.45 -4.27
N LYS A 66 -25.17 15.01 -3.09
CA LYS A 66 -25.47 16.46 -2.92
C LYS A 66 -24.22 17.34 -2.93
N ASN A 67 -23.13 16.90 -2.29
CA ASN A 67 -21.96 17.74 -1.99
C ASN A 67 -20.68 17.26 -2.69
N ASP A 68 -20.75 16.18 -3.47
CA ASP A 68 -19.65 15.59 -4.22
C ASP A 68 -18.42 15.33 -3.32
N ILE A 69 -17.22 15.64 -3.81
CA ILE A 69 -15.95 15.47 -3.09
C ILE A 69 -15.94 16.18 -1.72
N GLN A 70 -16.70 17.27 -1.56
CA GLN A 70 -16.75 18.00 -0.30
C GLN A 70 -17.36 17.18 0.84
N ALA A 71 -18.27 16.24 0.54
CA ALA A 71 -18.80 15.32 1.53
C ALA A 71 -17.70 14.38 2.09
N ILE A 72 -16.75 14.01 1.24
CA ILE A 72 -15.63 13.15 1.64
C ILE A 72 -14.63 13.90 2.53
N PHE A 73 -14.31 15.17 2.20
CA PHE A 73 -13.32 15.99 2.90
C PHE A 73 -13.93 17.01 3.88
N LYS A 74 -15.10 16.73 4.44
CA LYS A 74 -15.77 17.62 5.39
C LYS A 74 -14.93 17.79 6.67
N GLY A 75 -14.70 19.04 7.07
CA GLY A 75 -13.98 19.39 8.30
C GLY A 75 -13.67 20.89 8.37
N ASN A 76 -13.67 21.46 9.59
CA ASN A 76 -13.47 22.90 9.80
C ASN A 76 -12.00 23.32 9.68
N ASN A 77 -11.04 22.42 9.90
CA ASN A 77 -9.59 22.66 9.84
C ASN A 77 -8.93 21.64 8.91
N LEU A 78 -7.74 21.96 8.34
CA LEU A 78 -6.97 21.05 7.49
C LEU A 78 -6.75 19.69 8.14
N ILE A 79 -6.40 19.65 9.43
CA ILE A 79 -6.21 18.40 10.17
C ILE A 79 -7.51 17.58 10.21
N LYS A 80 -8.67 18.21 10.50
CA LYS A 80 -9.97 17.54 10.47
C LYS A 80 -10.39 17.11 9.06
N LYS A 81 -9.97 17.85 8.02
CA LYS A 81 -10.21 17.48 6.63
C LYS A 81 -9.38 16.26 6.18
N VAL A 82 -8.16 16.09 6.68
CA VAL A 82 -7.26 15.00 6.28
C VAL A 82 -7.39 13.80 7.21
N VAL A 83 -7.35 14.00 8.52
CA VAL A 83 -7.26 12.92 9.52
C VAL A 83 -8.59 12.64 10.21
N GLY A 84 -9.61 13.49 10.05
CA GLY A 84 -10.85 13.39 10.82
C GLY A 84 -11.73 12.19 10.44
N GLY A 85 -12.38 11.61 11.45
CA GLY A 85 -13.42 10.60 11.29
C GLY A 85 -12.92 9.29 10.69
N TRP A 86 -13.60 8.80 9.66
CA TRP A 86 -13.36 7.51 9.03
C TRP A 86 -12.01 7.42 8.29
N ARG A 87 -11.39 8.56 7.95
CA ARG A 87 -10.08 8.58 7.25
C ARG A 87 -8.93 8.22 8.19
N PHE A 88 -9.09 8.47 9.48
CA PHE A 88 -8.05 8.23 10.49
C PHE A 88 -7.53 6.78 10.49
N PRO A 89 -8.37 5.73 10.52
CA PRO A 89 -7.90 4.37 10.52
C PRO A 89 -7.07 4.02 9.27
N ILE A 90 -7.49 4.51 8.09
CA ILE A 90 -6.79 4.23 6.83
C ILE A 90 -5.44 4.93 6.79
N ILE A 91 -5.37 6.19 7.22
CA ILE A 91 -4.12 6.93 7.30
C ILE A 91 -3.18 6.27 8.31
N LEU A 92 -3.70 5.86 9.46
CA LEU A 92 -2.92 5.16 10.48
C LEU A 92 -2.38 3.83 9.94
N LEU A 93 -3.19 3.07 9.25
CA LEU A 93 -2.81 1.81 8.59
C LEU A 93 -1.69 2.06 7.56
N MET A 94 -1.81 3.08 6.73
CA MET A 94 -0.75 3.44 5.77
C MET A 94 0.55 3.88 6.48
N ILE A 95 0.47 4.62 7.58
CA ILE A 95 1.64 5.03 8.38
C ILE A 95 2.32 3.80 8.98
N VAL A 96 1.56 2.86 9.53
CA VAL A 96 2.10 1.61 10.09
C VAL A 96 2.80 0.80 8.99
N GLU A 97 2.22 0.66 7.81
CA GLU A 97 2.86 -0.02 6.67
C GLU A 97 4.13 0.69 6.19
N LEU A 98 4.13 2.01 6.13
CA LEU A 98 5.34 2.78 5.79
C LEU A 98 6.47 2.61 6.82
N SER A 99 6.14 2.33 8.08
CA SER A 99 7.13 2.01 9.10
C SER A 99 7.78 0.63 8.91
N MET A 100 7.10 -0.25 8.20
CA MET A 100 7.66 -1.50 7.69
C MET A 100 8.24 -1.19 6.30
N PRO A 101 9.41 -1.68 5.91
CA PRO A 101 9.97 -1.40 4.60
C PRO A 101 9.20 -2.12 3.48
N ASN A 102 7.91 -1.83 3.35
CA ASN A 102 6.97 -2.49 2.45
C ASN A 102 6.13 -1.48 1.66
N LEU A 103 6.81 -0.74 0.78
CA LEU A 103 6.17 0.29 -0.06
C LEU A 103 5.09 -0.29 -0.97
N GLY A 104 5.22 -1.55 -1.40
CA GLY A 104 4.24 -2.20 -2.28
C GLY A 104 2.86 -2.31 -1.64
N ASN A 105 2.76 -2.80 -0.41
CA ASN A 105 1.49 -2.91 0.29
C ASN A 105 0.89 -1.54 0.61
N THR A 106 1.70 -0.56 1.00
CA THR A 106 1.22 0.82 1.20
C THR A 106 0.63 1.39 -0.09
N ALA A 107 1.28 1.19 -1.23
CA ALA A 107 0.78 1.63 -2.52
C ALA A 107 -0.54 0.93 -2.90
N ILE A 108 -0.66 -0.38 -2.65
CA ILE A 108 -1.90 -1.15 -2.91
C ILE A 108 -3.05 -0.63 -2.04
N ILE A 109 -2.83 -0.40 -0.75
CA ILE A 109 -3.87 0.14 0.15
C ILE A 109 -4.30 1.54 -0.29
N GLY A 110 -3.34 2.40 -0.65
CA GLY A 110 -3.62 3.73 -1.20
C GLY A 110 -4.42 3.67 -2.51
N LEU A 111 -4.07 2.76 -3.40
CA LEU A 111 -4.80 2.54 -4.65
C LEU A 111 -6.22 2.00 -4.41
N LEU A 112 -6.38 1.04 -3.50
CA LEU A 112 -7.71 0.54 -3.11
C LEU A 112 -8.58 1.67 -2.54
N ALA A 113 -8.03 2.50 -1.66
CA ALA A 113 -8.76 3.66 -1.12
C ALA A 113 -9.18 4.64 -2.23
N LEU A 114 -8.31 4.91 -3.19
CA LEU A 114 -8.60 5.74 -4.36
C LEU A 114 -9.70 5.17 -5.24
N ILE A 115 -9.63 3.88 -5.56
CA ILE A 115 -10.65 3.19 -6.37
C ILE A 115 -12.01 3.25 -5.64
N MET A 116 -12.02 3.01 -4.34
CA MET A 116 -13.24 3.08 -3.53
C MET A 116 -13.83 4.49 -3.47
N ILE A 117 -12.98 5.52 -3.38
CA ILE A 117 -13.42 6.91 -3.48
C ILE A 117 -14.03 7.18 -4.87
N GLY A 118 -13.41 6.71 -5.94
CA GLY A 118 -13.96 6.83 -7.29
C GLY A 118 -15.30 6.11 -7.47
N ALA A 119 -15.44 4.94 -6.88
CA ALA A 119 -16.66 4.14 -6.91
C ALA A 119 -17.78 4.69 -5.99
N SER A 120 -17.48 5.65 -5.10
CA SER A 120 -18.46 6.21 -4.14
C SER A 120 -19.51 7.12 -4.75
N GLY A 121 -19.46 7.41 -6.05
CA GLY A 121 -20.40 8.29 -6.74
C GLY A 121 -19.95 9.74 -6.85
N ILE A 122 -18.69 10.06 -6.54
CA ILE A 122 -18.13 11.40 -6.82
C ILE A 122 -18.09 11.67 -8.31
N SER A 123 -18.17 12.94 -8.71
CA SER A 123 -18.11 13.32 -10.11
C SER A 123 -16.78 12.90 -10.75
N TRP A 124 -16.83 12.38 -11.98
CA TRP A 124 -15.67 11.94 -12.75
C TRP A 124 -14.59 13.01 -12.89
N ARG A 125 -14.98 14.28 -12.85
CA ARG A 125 -14.04 15.42 -12.94
C ARG A 125 -13.03 15.40 -11.79
N TRP A 126 -13.49 15.16 -10.56
CA TRP A 126 -12.64 15.06 -9.38
C TRP A 126 -11.79 13.81 -9.39
N PHE A 127 -12.41 12.67 -9.71
CA PHE A 127 -11.66 11.40 -9.79
C PHE A 127 -10.54 11.47 -10.81
N SER A 128 -10.82 11.95 -12.04
CA SER A 128 -9.80 12.09 -13.09
C SER A 128 -8.75 13.15 -12.74
N GLY A 129 -9.14 14.25 -12.08
CA GLY A 129 -8.23 15.28 -11.62
C GLY A 129 -7.19 14.76 -10.62
N TYR A 130 -7.65 14.05 -9.57
CA TYR A 130 -6.77 13.41 -8.60
C TYR A 130 -5.94 12.29 -9.22
N GLY A 131 -6.51 11.49 -10.09
CA GLY A 131 -5.80 10.44 -10.82
C GLY A 131 -4.65 11.01 -11.66
N LYS A 132 -4.89 12.08 -12.40
CA LYS A 132 -3.84 12.78 -13.16
C LYS A 132 -2.76 13.38 -12.26
N MET A 133 -3.15 13.99 -11.14
CA MET A 133 -2.19 14.57 -10.19
C MET A 133 -1.29 13.48 -9.60
N LEU A 134 -1.87 12.35 -9.15
CA LEU A 134 -1.11 11.23 -8.61
C LEU A 134 -0.20 10.59 -9.67
N LEU A 135 -0.70 10.43 -10.89
CA LEU A 135 0.10 9.92 -12.00
C LEU A 135 1.29 10.84 -12.27
N THR A 136 1.07 12.17 -12.32
CA THR A 136 2.13 13.14 -12.53
C THR A 136 3.18 13.10 -11.42
N ILE A 137 2.75 13.04 -10.15
CA ILE A 137 3.66 12.93 -9.00
C ILE A 137 4.45 11.62 -9.08
N SER A 138 3.78 10.50 -9.36
CA SER A 138 4.44 9.18 -9.48
C SER A 138 5.46 9.14 -10.62
N LEU A 139 5.11 9.68 -11.79
CA LEU A 139 6.03 9.75 -12.94
C LEU A 139 7.20 10.68 -12.65
N SER A 140 6.97 11.84 -12.02
CA SER A 140 8.04 12.75 -11.62
C SER A 140 8.99 12.12 -10.61
N PHE A 141 8.44 11.36 -9.65
CA PHE A 141 9.24 10.63 -8.67
C PHE A 141 10.05 9.49 -9.31
N LEU A 142 9.45 8.72 -10.23
CA LEU A 142 10.16 7.70 -10.99
C LEU A 142 11.27 8.30 -11.86
N LEU A 143 11.00 9.40 -12.53
CA LEU A 143 12.00 10.09 -13.33
C LEU A 143 13.15 10.61 -12.46
N PHE A 144 12.84 11.18 -11.30
CA PHE A 144 13.85 11.60 -10.33
C PHE A 144 14.71 10.43 -9.84
N LEU A 145 14.08 9.28 -9.52
CA LEU A 145 14.79 8.04 -9.15
C LEU A 145 15.71 7.56 -10.28
N PHE A 146 15.24 7.64 -11.51
CA PHE A 146 16.03 7.23 -12.68
C PHE A 146 17.23 8.13 -12.89
N ILE A 147 17.07 9.45 -12.79
CA ILE A 147 18.15 10.44 -12.95
C ILE A 147 19.17 10.34 -11.82
N SER A 148 18.71 10.08 -10.58
CA SER A 148 19.60 9.93 -9.41
C SER A 148 20.34 8.59 -9.37
N GLY A 149 20.13 7.70 -10.36
CA GLY A 149 20.69 6.37 -10.37
C GLY A 149 20.23 5.48 -9.21
N GLY A 150 19.12 5.85 -8.55
CA GLY A 150 18.58 5.15 -7.39
C GLY A 150 19.26 5.49 -6.06
N ASP A 151 20.22 6.40 -6.04
CA ASP A 151 20.93 6.77 -4.82
C ASP A 151 20.22 7.91 -4.06
N LEU A 152 18.99 7.64 -3.58
CA LEU A 152 18.21 8.58 -2.75
C LEU A 152 18.75 8.68 -1.33
N ILE A 153 18.97 7.53 -0.71
CA ILE A 153 19.46 7.40 0.66
C ILE A 153 20.44 6.24 0.68
N PRO A 154 21.77 6.49 0.69
CA PRO A 154 22.78 5.44 0.71
C PRO A 154 22.53 4.40 1.80
N GLY A 155 22.62 3.11 1.47
CA GLY A 155 22.41 2.01 2.41
C GLY A 155 20.96 1.72 2.78
N SER A 156 19.97 2.42 2.21
CA SER A 156 18.55 2.16 2.50
C SER A 156 18.02 0.94 1.75
N TYR A 157 17.04 0.27 2.35
CA TYR A 157 16.29 -0.82 1.72
C TYR A 157 15.66 -0.39 0.37
N ILE A 158 15.22 0.86 0.28
CA ILE A 158 14.60 1.43 -0.94
C ILE A 158 15.64 1.48 -2.07
N ASN A 159 16.86 1.94 -1.78
CA ASN A 159 17.95 1.98 -2.76
C ASN A 159 18.30 0.57 -3.26
N ALA A 160 18.41 -0.39 -2.36
CA ALA A 160 18.72 -1.77 -2.74
C ALA A 160 17.66 -2.33 -3.70
N ARG A 161 16.39 -2.10 -3.41
CA ARG A 161 15.27 -2.51 -4.28
C ARG A 161 15.27 -1.80 -5.62
N PHE A 162 15.59 -0.51 -5.63
CA PHE A 162 15.64 0.27 -6.88
C PHE A 162 16.82 -0.14 -7.76
N LYS A 163 18.02 -0.33 -7.19
CA LYS A 163 19.18 -0.88 -7.91
C LYS A 163 18.89 -2.26 -8.49
N ALA A 164 18.25 -3.14 -7.71
CA ALA A 164 17.81 -4.44 -8.18
C ALA A 164 16.79 -4.35 -9.32
N PHE A 165 15.89 -3.35 -9.31
CA PHE A 165 14.95 -3.12 -10.40
C PHE A 165 15.65 -2.68 -11.70
N VAL A 166 16.63 -1.79 -11.60
CA VAL A 166 17.37 -1.30 -12.78
C VAL A 166 18.29 -2.40 -13.33
N ASN A 167 19.01 -3.11 -12.48
CA ASN A 167 19.86 -4.23 -12.87
C ASN A 167 19.91 -5.32 -11.79
N PRO A 168 19.03 -6.34 -11.86
CA PRO A 168 18.95 -7.39 -10.87
C PRO A 168 20.15 -8.32 -10.85
N PHE A 169 20.95 -8.35 -11.91
CA PHE A 169 22.08 -9.26 -12.03
C PHE A 169 23.35 -8.79 -11.32
N THR A 170 23.37 -7.57 -10.81
CA THR A 170 24.53 -7.03 -10.07
C THR A 170 24.65 -7.57 -8.65
N ASP A 171 23.53 -8.02 -8.05
CA ASP A 171 23.49 -8.53 -6.68
C ASP A 171 22.53 -9.73 -6.57
N LEU A 172 22.94 -10.83 -7.15
CA LEU A 172 22.16 -12.08 -7.19
C LEU A 172 22.03 -12.75 -5.82
N ALA A 173 22.87 -12.40 -4.86
CA ALA A 173 22.87 -13.03 -3.54
C ALA A 173 21.88 -12.38 -2.56
N SER A 174 21.45 -11.14 -2.81
CA SER A 174 20.57 -10.41 -1.89
C SER A 174 19.41 -9.71 -2.60
N SER A 175 19.53 -8.43 -2.90
CA SER A 175 18.42 -7.60 -3.37
C SER A 175 17.91 -7.97 -4.78
N GLY A 176 18.81 -8.45 -5.65
CA GLY A 176 18.48 -8.87 -7.03
C GLY A 176 17.95 -10.29 -7.16
N HIS A 177 18.14 -11.15 -6.16
CA HIS A 177 17.83 -12.59 -6.21
C HIS A 177 16.40 -12.87 -6.69
N GLN A 178 15.42 -12.21 -6.08
CA GLN A 178 14.01 -12.44 -6.39
C GLN A 178 13.64 -12.07 -7.83
N LEU A 179 14.15 -10.94 -8.31
CA LEU A 179 13.87 -10.43 -9.65
C LEU A 179 14.60 -11.24 -10.73
N ALA A 180 15.86 -11.59 -10.49
CA ALA A 180 16.65 -12.43 -11.39
C ALA A 180 16.02 -13.83 -11.54
N ASN A 181 15.60 -14.46 -10.43
CA ASN A 181 14.89 -15.74 -10.50
C ASN A 181 13.56 -15.66 -11.23
N SER A 182 12.84 -14.53 -11.13
CA SER A 182 11.63 -14.30 -11.92
C SER A 182 11.95 -14.29 -13.41
N TYR A 183 13.03 -13.64 -13.83
CA TYR A 183 13.46 -13.65 -15.22
C TYR A 183 13.88 -15.04 -15.69
N TYR A 184 14.62 -15.79 -14.89
CA TYR A 184 14.97 -17.17 -15.23
C TYR A 184 13.73 -18.05 -15.37
N ALA A 185 12.75 -17.94 -14.46
CA ALA A 185 11.51 -18.69 -14.52
C ALA A 185 10.70 -18.35 -15.79
N ILE A 186 10.66 -17.08 -16.22
CA ILE A 186 9.99 -16.65 -17.44
C ILE A 186 10.72 -17.23 -18.67
N VAL A 187 12.04 -17.15 -18.72
CA VAL A 187 12.84 -17.69 -19.84
C VAL A 187 12.70 -19.20 -19.92
N ASP A 188 12.80 -19.90 -18.81
CA ASP A 188 12.66 -21.35 -18.77
C ASP A 188 11.24 -21.85 -19.08
N GLY A 189 10.22 -21.10 -18.62
CA GLY A 189 8.80 -21.46 -18.85
C GLY A 189 8.31 -21.18 -20.26
N GLY A 190 8.91 -20.21 -20.96
CA GLY A 190 8.41 -19.75 -22.26
C GLY A 190 6.94 -19.32 -22.21
N TRP A 191 6.24 -19.44 -23.33
CA TRP A 191 4.83 -19.01 -23.46
C TRP A 191 3.82 -19.92 -22.72
N PHE A 192 4.16 -21.19 -22.51
CA PHE A 192 3.21 -22.20 -22.01
C PHE A 192 3.58 -22.73 -20.61
N GLY A 193 4.69 -22.29 -20.06
CA GLY A 193 5.20 -22.84 -18.82
C GLY A 193 5.75 -24.26 -18.95
N ARG A 194 6.33 -24.79 -17.88
CA ARG A 194 6.85 -26.17 -17.82
C ARG A 194 6.04 -27.09 -16.89
N GLY A 195 5.08 -26.54 -16.13
CA GLY A 195 4.30 -27.29 -15.14
C GLY A 195 5.00 -27.43 -13.81
#